data_e3d0ca96a5e2dfd8a164fa088143fc63
#
_entry.id   e3d0ca96a5e2dfd8a164fa088143fc63
#
_cell.length_a   1.000
_cell.length_b   1.000
_cell.length_c   1.000
_cell.angle_alpha   90.00
_cell.angle_beta   90.00
_cell.angle_gamma   90.00
#
_symmetry.space_group_name_H-M   'P 1'
#
loop_
_entity.id
_entity.type
_entity.pdbx_description
1 polymer ?
#
loop_
_entity_poly.entity_id
_entity_poly.type
_entity_poly.pdbx_seq_one_letter_code
_entity_poly.pdbx_strand_id
1 'polypeptide(L)'
;PVFETSFGFHFMEMLERRGEQINVRHILIRPKTSVEDLEKARTFLDSIHQLIMDEKITFAEAAEKFSDDEESKINGGMMFNPMTGAPVFDMEQLSSIDQRLFITVESMKPGEISKAVKTQSPDGKEAYNLFFLKSQTEPHVANMKDDYQRIQQAALAEKKNRVIEKWINDKAAQTYIRIDDAFKDCPFAHRWDKN
;
A
#
# COMPACT_ATOMS: atom_id res chain seq x y z
N PRO A 1 7.70 -33.24 -7.87
CA PRO A 1 7.88 -32.97 -6.43
C PRO A 1 6.94 -31.87 -5.96
N VAL A 2 6.55 -31.95 -4.69
CA VAL A 2 5.85 -30.85 -4.00
C VAL A 2 6.91 -29.95 -3.40
N PHE A 3 6.76 -28.64 -3.54
CA PHE A 3 7.61 -27.64 -2.89
C PHE A 3 6.76 -26.50 -2.33
N GLU A 4 7.29 -25.84 -1.32
CA GLU A 4 6.63 -24.77 -0.59
C GLU A 4 7.20 -23.41 -1.01
N THR A 5 6.32 -22.43 -1.12
CA THR A 5 6.65 -21.01 -1.29
C THR A 5 5.81 -20.17 -0.34
N SER A 6 6.05 -18.86 -0.28
CA SER A 6 5.20 -17.93 0.46
C SER A 6 3.72 -17.97 0.05
N PHE A 7 3.41 -18.45 -1.15
CA PHE A 7 2.04 -18.60 -1.66
C PHE A 7 1.35 -19.91 -1.27
N GLY A 8 2.09 -20.90 -0.78
CA GLY A 8 1.58 -22.22 -0.41
C GLY A 8 2.35 -23.37 -1.02
N PHE A 9 1.71 -24.54 -1.07
CA PHE A 9 2.28 -25.76 -1.62
C PHE A 9 1.98 -25.89 -3.11
N HIS A 10 3.03 -26.08 -3.90
CA HIS A 10 2.95 -26.23 -5.35
C HIS A 10 3.27 -27.67 -5.78
N PHE A 11 2.47 -28.18 -6.68
CA PHE A 11 2.78 -29.39 -7.46
C PHE A 11 2.82 -29.00 -8.93
N MET A 12 3.98 -29.17 -9.57
CA MET A 12 4.20 -28.74 -10.95
C MET A 12 4.52 -29.90 -11.87
N GLU A 13 4.00 -29.81 -13.10
CA GLU A 13 4.36 -30.65 -14.24
C GLU A 13 4.94 -29.77 -15.34
N MET A 14 6.12 -30.10 -15.79
CA MET A 14 6.74 -29.47 -16.94
C MET A 14 6.20 -30.11 -18.22
N LEU A 15 5.58 -29.32 -19.08
CA LEU A 15 5.04 -29.74 -20.36
C LEU A 15 6.08 -29.67 -21.47
N GLU A 16 6.88 -28.62 -21.50
CA GLU A 16 7.86 -28.35 -22.54
C GLU A 16 8.98 -27.44 -22.02
N ARG A 17 10.18 -27.64 -22.57
CA ARG A 17 11.32 -26.74 -22.39
C ARG A 17 11.93 -26.36 -23.72
N ARG A 18 12.07 -25.05 -23.98
CA ARG A 18 12.76 -24.49 -25.17
C ARG A 18 13.85 -23.53 -24.70
N GLY A 19 15.06 -24.03 -24.60
CA GLY A 19 16.18 -23.24 -24.05
C GLY A 19 15.95 -22.85 -22.59
N GLU A 20 15.89 -21.55 -22.31
CA GLU A 20 15.60 -21.00 -20.97
C GLU A 20 14.10 -20.87 -20.68
N GLN A 21 13.25 -20.96 -21.68
CA GLN A 21 11.80 -20.89 -21.50
C GLN A 21 11.24 -22.28 -21.16
N ILE A 22 10.38 -22.29 -20.14
CA ILE A 22 9.66 -23.51 -19.70
C ILE A 22 8.16 -23.27 -19.75
N ASN A 23 7.43 -24.28 -20.23
CA ASN A 23 5.98 -24.32 -20.16
C ASN A 23 5.59 -25.31 -19.08
N VAL A 24 4.90 -24.81 -18.05
CA VAL A 24 4.51 -25.62 -16.89
C VAL A 24 3.03 -25.44 -16.60
N ARG A 25 2.40 -26.47 -16.05
CA ARG A 25 1.14 -26.35 -15.34
C ARG A 25 1.33 -26.71 -13.88
N HIS A 26 0.57 -26.07 -12.99
CA HIS A 26 0.71 -26.31 -11.57
C HIS A 26 -0.64 -26.36 -10.86
N ILE A 27 -0.64 -27.03 -9.72
CA ILE A 27 -1.69 -27.01 -8.73
C ILE A 27 -1.13 -26.28 -7.51
N LEU A 28 -1.82 -25.24 -7.06
CA LEU A 28 -1.48 -24.50 -5.84
C LEU A 28 -2.51 -24.82 -4.77
N ILE A 29 -2.04 -25.28 -3.62
CA ILE A 29 -2.85 -25.50 -2.43
C ILE A 29 -2.39 -24.49 -1.37
N ARG A 30 -3.30 -23.61 -0.98
CA ARG A 30 -3.07 -22.64 0.12
C ARG A 30 -3.68 -23.21 1.40
N PRO A 31 -2.87 -23.50 2.44
CA PRO A 31 -3.42 -23.85 3.75
C PRO A 31 -4.28 -22.69 4.25
N LYS A 32 -5.44 -23.02 4.78
CA LYS A 32 -6.27 -22.03 5.48
C LYS A 32 -5.73 -21.87 6.89
N THR A 33 -5.63 -20.62 7.36
CA THR A 33 -5.29 -20.32 8.74
C THR A 33 -6.39 -20.91 9.64
N SER A 34 -5.99 -21.72 10.61
CA SER A 34 -6.96 -22.30 11.56
C SER A 34 -7.37 -21.26 12.62
N VAL A 35 -8.53 -21.44 13.21
CA VAL A 35 -9.00 -20.61 14.34
C VAL A 35 -8.00 -20.67 15.49
N GLU A 36 -7.41 -21.86 15.71
CA GLU A 36 -6.43 -22.11 16.76
C GLU A 36 -5.12 -21.32 16.55
N ASP A 37 -4.66 -21.21 15.31
CA ASP A 37 -3.47 -20.43 14.97
C ASP A 37 -3.72 -18.92 15.14
N LEU A 38 -4.91 -18.47 14.79
CA LEU A 38 -5.34 -17.07 15.02
C LEU A 38 -5.38 -16.73 16.51
N GLU A 39 -5.92 -17.61 17.34
CA GLU A 39 -5.94 -17.38 18.81
C GLU A 39 -4.54 -17.41 19.43
N LYS A 40 -3.64 -18.28 18.93
CA LYS A 40 -2.23 -18.27 19.35
C LYS A 40 -1.55 -16.94 18.97
N ALA A 41 -1.74 -16.47 17.74
CA ALA A 41 -1.21 -15.20 17.27
C ALA A 41 -1.72 -14.03 18.10
N ARG A 42 -3.02 -13.98 18.39
CA ARG A 42 -3.63 -12.97 19.26
C ARG A 42 -3.02 -12.98 20.65
N THR A 43 -2.99 -14.15 21.31
CA THR A 43 -2.42 -14.28 22.65
C THR A 43 -0.95 -13.88 22.69
N PHE A 44 -0.21 -14.21 21.66
CA PHE A 44 1.20 -13.79 21.53
C PHE A 44 1.33 -12.27 21.43
N LEU A 45 0.52 -11.62 20.58
CA LEU A 45 0.51 -10.16 20.46
C LEU A 45 0.02 -9.47 21.75
N ASP A 46 -0.95 -10.02 22.45
CA ASP A 46 -1.38 -9.50 23.75
C ASP A 46 -0.22 -9.55 24.77
N SER A 47 0.62 -10.58 24.73
CA SER A 47 1.82 -10.65 25.57
C SER A 47 2.89 -9.61 25.20
N ILE A 48 3.08 -9.36 23.90
CA ILE A 48 3.98 -8.29 23.41
C ILE A 48 3.44 -6.92 23.80
N HIS A 49 2.15 -6.69 23.63
CA HIS A 49 1.50 -5.45 24.06
C HIS A 49 1.79 -5.19 25.55
N GLN A 50 1.65 -6.19 26.40
CA GLN A 50 1.93 -6.05 27.84
C GLN A 50 3.40 -5.72 28.09
N LEU A 51 4.35 -6.32 27.36
CA LEU A 51 5.78 -5.99 27.51
C LEU A 51 6.08 -4.53 27.13
N ILE A 52 5.38 -3.99 26.14
CA ILE A 52 5.52 -2.59 25.74
C ILE A 52 4.88 -1.67 26.79
N MET A 53 3.70 -2.01 27.27
CA MET A 53 3.01 -1.23 28.34
C MET A 53 3.79 -1.21 29.66
N ASP A 54 4.51 -2.30 29.96
CA ASP A 54 5.41 -2.40 31.12
C ASP A 54 6.78 -1.69 30.88
N GLU A 55 6.96 -1.00 29.74
CA GLU A 55 8.18 -0.32 29.32
C GLU A 55 9.43 -1.23 29.28
N LYS A 56 9.24 -2.55 29.14
CA LYS A 56 10.35 -3.53 29.04
C LYS A 56 10.99 -3.54 27.65
N ILE A 57 10.21 -3.21 26.62
CA ILE A 57 10.64 -3.05 25.24
C ILE A 57 9.90 -1.88 24.61
N THR A 58 10.51 -1.22 23.65
CA THR A 58 9.83 -0.21 22.83
C THR A 58 8.99 -0.87 21.73
N PHE A 59 8.03 -0.12 21.18
CA PHE A 59 7.25 -0.61 20.01
C PHE A 59 8.15 -0.96 18.83
N ALA A 60 9.17 -0.14 18.56
CA ALA A 60 10.12 -0.36 17.47
C ALA A 60 10.91 -1.66 17.66
N GLU A 61 11.46 -1.89 18.85
CA GLU A 61 12.16 -3.15 19.18
C GLU A 61 11.24 -4.37 19.08
N ALA A 62 9.98 -4.22 19.48
CA ALA A 62 8.98 -5.27 19.34
C ALA A 62 8.71 -5.59 17.86
N ALA A 63 8.57 -4.58 17.03
CA ALA A 63 8.38 -4.74 15.58
C ALA A 63 9.59 -5.42 14.93
N GLU A 64 10.81 -4.94 15.18
CA GLU A 64 12.04 -5.52 14.64
C GLU A 64 12.24 -6.99 15.05
N LYS A 65 11.84 -7.35 16.27
CA LYS A 65 12.07 -8.69 16.81
C LYS A 65 10.97 -9.68 16.45
N PHE A 66 9.73 -9.25 16.44
CA PHE A 66 8.57 -10.15 16.43
C PHE A 66 7.64 -9.98 15.23
N SER A 67 7.80 -8.93 14.41
CA SER A 67 6.96 -8.74 13.23
C SER A 67 7.28 -9.74 12.13
N ASP A 68 6.24 -10.27 11.49
CA ASP A 68 6.34 -11.07 10.27
C ASP A 68 6.27 -10.20 9.00
N ASP A 69 5.98 -8.91 9.14
CA ASP A 69 5.95 -7.96 8.03
C ASP A 69 7.36 -7.44 7.74
N GLU A 70 7.99 -8.02 6.74
CA GLU A 70 9.37 -7.72 6.34
C GLU A 70 9.58 -6.26 5.91
N GLU A 71 8.55 -5.60 5.38
CA GLU A 71 8.68 -4.22 4.88
C GLU A 71 8.77 -3.20 6.03
N SER A 72 7.91 -3.32 7.04
CA SER A 72 7.91 -2.40 8.18
C SER A 72 8.86 -2.83 9.30
N LYS A 73 9.16 -4.12 9.42
CA LYS A 73 10.05 -4.70 10.43
C LYS A 73 11.40 -3.99 10.51
N ILE A 74 12.07 -3.80 9.37
CA ILE A 74 13.39 -3.16 9.27
C ILE A 74 13.39 -1.68 9.67
N ASN A 75 12.21 -1.06 9.71
CA ASN A 75 12.02 0.35 10.07
C ASN A 75 11.30 0.50 11.43
N GLY A 76 11.39 -0.50 12.31
CA GLY A 76 10.74 -0.46 13.62
C GLY A 76 9.22 -0.41 13.56
N GLY A 77 8.61 -1.03 12.56
CA GLY A 77 7.17 -1.08 12.37
C GLY A 77 6.57 0.17 11.70
N MET A 78 7.39 1.06 11.15
CA MET A 78 6.90 2.28 10.51
C MET A 78 6.26 1.97 9.16
N MET A 79 5.01 2.37 9.00
CA MET A 79 4.28 2.26 7.74
C MET A 79 4.55 3.49 6.86
N PHE A 80 4.78 3.25 5.58
CA PHE A 80 4.94 4.31 4.58
C PHE A 80 3.77 4.33 3.61
N ASN A 81 3.27 5.52 3.33
CA ASN A 81 2.22 5.73 2.36
C ASN A 81 2.74 5.40 0.94
N PRO A 82 2.19 4.41 0.23
CA PRO A 82 2.72 3.99 -1.07
C PRO A 82 2.59 5.06 -2.16
N MET A 83 1.70 6.05 -1.98
CA MET A 83 1.50 7.14 -2.94
C MET A 83 2.48 8.30 -2.73
N THR A 84 2.85 8.57 -1.48
CA THR A 84 3.68 9.73 -1.13
C THR A 84 5.08 9.37 -0.68
N GLY A 85 5.31 8.13 -0.26
CA GLY A 85 6.56 7.67 0.34
C GLY A 85 6.82 8.25 1.75
N ALA A 86 5.87 9.00 2.32
CA ALA A 86 5.98 9.58 3.64
C ALA A 86 5.32 8.69 4.71
N PRO A 87 5.77 8.71 5.97
CA PRO A 87 5.15 7.95 7.06
C PRO A 87 3.92 8.69 7.63
N VAL A 88 3.13 9.32 6.77
CA VAL A 88 1.93 10.08 7.11
C VAL A 88 0.80 9.67 6.16
N PHE A 89 -0.37 9.50 6.72
CA PHE A 89 -1.58 9.10 5.99
C PHE A 89 -2.70 10.09 6.28
N ASP A 90 -3.44 10.46 5.25
CA ASP A 90 -4.74 11.09 5.42
C ASP A 90 -5.76 10.03 5.85
N MET A 91 -6.75 10.38 6.68
CA MET A 91 -7.76 9.45 7.17
C MET A 91 -8.56 8.80 6.05
N GLU A 92 -8.83 9.51 4.96
CA GLU A 92 -9.48 8.97 3.77
C GLU A 92 -8.64 7.89 3.08
N GLN A 93 -7.32 8.08 3.03
CA GLN A 93 -6.39 7.09 2.49
C GLN A 93 -6.32 5.83 3.35
N LEU A 94 -6.30 5.98 4.68
CA LEU A 94 -6.35 4.83 5.59
C LEU A 94 -7.60 3.99 5.38
N SER A 95 -8.76 4.61 5.20
CA SER A 95 -10.01 3.88 4.94
C SER A 95 -9.99 3.09 3.63
N SER A 96 -9.24 3.59 2.63
CA SER A 96 -9.07 2.91 1.33
C SER A 96 -8.10 1.74 1.39
N ILE A 97 -7.14 1.76 2.34
CA ILE A 97 -6.15 0.68 2.52
C ILE A 97 -6.76 -0.45 3.35
N ASP A 98 -7.26 -0.14 4.54
CA ASP A 98 -7.93 -1.09 5.44
C ASP A 98 -8.91 -0.36 6.34
N GLN A 99 -10.20 -0.70 6.21
CA GLN A 99 -11.27 -0.10 7.02
C GLN A 99 -11.11 -0.39 8.51
N ARG A 100 -10.55 -1.54 8.89
CA ARG A 100 -10.33 -1.89 10.31
C ARG A 100 -9.21 -1.06 10.91
N LEU A 101 -8.14 -0.84 10.15
CA LEU A 101 -7.06 0.08 10.53
C LEU A 101 -7.62 1.50 10.74
N PHE A 102 -8.42 1.99 9.80
CA PHE A 102 -9.07 3.31 9.92
C PHE A 102 -9.89 3.42 11.21
N ILE A 103 -10.82 2.49 11.47
CA ILE A 103 -11.68 2.50 12.68
C ILE A 103 -10.81 2.46 13.96
N THR A 104 -9.73 1.68 13.94
CA THR A 104 -8.85 1.57 15.10
C THR A 104 -8.13 2.89 15.36
N VAL A 105 -7.50 3.47 14.33
CA VAL A 105 -6.72 4.71 14.45
C VAL A 105 -7.61 5.91 14.79
N GLU A 106 -8.84 5.96 14.25
CA GLU A 106 -9.81 7.03 14.54
C GLU A 106 -10.16 7.10 16.05
N SER A 107 -10.17 5.97 16.72
CA SER A 107 -10.47 5.88 18.16
C SER A 107 -9.26 6.13 19.06
N MET A 108 -8.04 6.17 18.51
CA MET A 108 -6.78 6.27 19.26
C MET A 108 -6.35 7.73 19.47
N LYS A 109 -5.58 7.95 20.53
CA LYS A 109 -4.89 9.22 20.79
C LYS A 109 -3.42 9.10 20.41
N PRO A 110 -2.76 10.23 20.06
CA PRO A 110 -1.32 10.25 19.86
C PRO A 110 -0.55 9.68 21.07
N GLY A 111 0.39 8.76 20.81
CA GLY A 111 1.12 8.04 21.84
C GLY A 111 0.47 6.73 22.30
N GLU A 112 -0.71 6.40 21.80
CA GLU A 112 -1.45 5.21 22.22
C GLU A 112 -1.11 4.01 21.33
N ILE A 113 -1.15 2.81 21.93
CA ILE A 113 -0.97 1.52 21.25
C ILE A 113 -2.28 0.77 21.30
N SER A 114 -2.73 0.24 20.15
CA SER A 114 -3.97 -0.54 20.08
C SER A 114 -3.78 -1.92 20.72
N LYS A 115 -4.89 -2.55 21.10
CA LYS A 115 -4.92 -4.00 21.32
C LYS A 115 -4.70 -4.74 20.00
N ALA A 116 -4.55 -6.06 20.06
CA ALA A 116 -4.45 -6.91 18.88
C ALA A 116 -5.69 -6.77 17.99
N VAL A 117 -5.52 -6.18 16.81
CA VAL A 117 -6.57 -5.96 15.81
C VAL A 117 -6.43 -6.99 14.70
N LYS A 118 -7.53 -7.66 14.38
CA LYS A 118 -7.59 -8.60 13.27
C LYS A 118 -7.61 -7.83 11.94
N THR A 119 -6.63 -8.08 11.09
CA THR A 119 -6.48 -7.46 9.78
C THR A 119 -6.33 -8.52 8.70
N GLN A 120 -6.06 -8.08 7.49
CA GLN A 120 -5.75 -8.96 6.37
C GLN A 120 -4.40 -8.57 5.80
N SER A 121 -3.48 -9.54 5.70
CA SER A 121 -2.19 -9.35 5.06
C SER A 121 -2.34 -9.07 3.56
N PRO A 122 -1.35 -8.47 2.88
CA PRO A 122 -1.39 -8.23 1.44
C PRO A 122 -1.60 -9.49 0.60
N ASP A 123 -1.20 -10.66 1.09
CA ASP A 123 -1.43 -11.97 0.47
C ASP A 123 -2.83 -12.56 0.73
N GLY A 124 -3.70 -11.80 1.42
CA GLY A 124 -5.09 -12.14 1.71
C GLY A 124 -5.29 -13.07 2.91
N LYS A 125 -4.24 -13.36 3.70
CA LYS A 125 -4.35 -14.15 4.93
C LYS A 125 -4.85 -13.28 6.08
N GLU A 126 -5.57 -13.91 7.00
CA GLU A 126 -5.93 -13.27 8.26
C GLU A 126 -4.70 -13.14 9.16
N ALA A 127 -4.50 -11.97 9.73
CA ALA A 127 -3.41 -11.65 10.64
C ALA A 127 -3.92 -10.81 11.82
N TYR A 128 -3.10 -10.70 12.85
CA TYR A 128 -3.31 -9.74 13.93
C TYR A 128 -2.18 -8.71 13.93
N ASN A 129 -2.51 -7.45 14.16
CA ASN A 129 -1.56 -6.36 14.25
C ASN A 129 -1.77 -5.53 15.51
N LEU A 130 -0.69 -4.95 16.03
CA LEU A 130 -0.70 -3.85 16.97
C LEU A 130 -0.40 -2.57 16.20
N PHE A 131 -1.13 -1.51 16.48
CA PHE A 131 -0.92 -0.19 15.88
C PHE A 131 -0.46 0.79 16.95
N PHE A 132 0.51 1.61 16.61
CA PHE A 132 0.99 2.72 17.42
C PHE A 132 0.73 4.03 16.70
N LEU A 133 -0.15 4.87 17.25
CA LEU A 133 -0.40 6.19 16.72
C LEU A 133 0.66 7.17 17.25
N LYS A 134 1.69 7.42 16.45
CA LYS A 134 2.83 8.26 16.84
C LYS A 134 2.44 9.73 16.98
N SER A 135 1.67 10.25 16.03
CA SER A 135 1.23 11.64 16.01
C SER A 135 -0.04 11.80 15.17
N GLN A 136 -0.78 12.84 15.45
CA GLN A 136 -1.96 13.26 14.69
C GLN A 136 -1.90 14.77 14.54
N THR A 137 -2.15 15.26 13.34
CA THR A 137 -2.28 16.70 13.07
C THR A 137 -3.74 17.12 13.19
N GLU A 138 -3.99 18.22 13.86
CA GLU A 138 -5.31 18.83 13.87
C GLU A 138 -5.71 19.30 12.47
N PRO A 139 -7.00 19.26 12.13
CA PRO A 139 -7.49 19.81 10.87
C PRO A 139 -7.04 21.27 10.71
N HIS A 140 -6.32 21.56 9.64
CA HIS A 140 -5.80 22.90 9.35
C HIS A 140 -5.85 23.21 7.86
N VAL A 141 -5.78 24.48 7.53
CA VAL A 141 -5.59 24.90 6.14
C VAL A 141 -4.15 24.58 5.74
N ALA A 142 -3.98 23.96 4.56
CA ALA A 142 -2.67 23.56 4.06
C ALA A 142 -1.68 24.74 4.09
N ASN A 143 -0.51 24.50 4.67
CA ASN A 143 0.53 25.52 4.83
C ASN A 143 1.92 24.96 4.48
N MET A 144 2.87 25.86 4.19
CA MET A 144 4.22 25.47 3.76
C MET A 144 5.09 24.86 4.87
N LYS A 145 4.68 24.93 6.12
CA LYS A 145 5.44 24.38 7.24
C LYS A 145 5.12 22.91 7.46
N ASP A 146 3.83 22.59 7.49
CA ASP A 146 3.35 21.27 7.89
C ASP A 146 3.08 20.38 6.65
N ASP A 147 2.69 20.98 5.50
CA ASP A 147 2.29 20.29 4.27
C ASP A 147 3.28 20.45 3.11
N TYR A 148 4.51 20.87 3.38
CA TYR A 148 5.48 21.18 2.34
C TYR A 148 5.61 20.09 1.26
N GLN A 149 5.75 18.82 1.65
CA GLN A 149 5.91 17.71 0.71
C GLN A 149 4.67 17.52 -0.17
N ARG A 150 3.47 17.65 0.42
CA ARG A 150 2.19 17.53 -0.31
C ARG A 150 2.04 18.65 -1.33
N ILE A 151 2.33 19.89 -0.92
CA ILE A 151 2.28 21.07 -1.80
C ILE A 151 3.33 20.93 -2.91
N GLN A 152 4.55 20.50 -2.59
CA GLN A 152 5.61 20.27 -3.56
C GLN A 152 5.23 19.22 -4.60
N GLN A 153 4.65 18.09 -4.18
CA GLN A 153 4.20 17.04 -5.10
C GLN A 153 3.08 17.52 -6.00
N ALA A 154 2.11 18.25 -5.47
CA ALA A 154 1.01 18.83 -6.25
C ALA A 154 1.54 19.83 -7.29
N ALA A 155 2.44 20.73 -6.89
CA ALA A 155 3.07 21.69 -7.80
C ALA A 155 3.92 21.00 -8.88
N LEU A 156 4.64 19.93 -8.52
CA LEU A 156 5.40 19.14 -9.49
C LEU A 156 4.50 18.41 -10.48
N ALA A 157 3.39 17.84 -10.02
CA ALA A 157 2.40 17.18 -10.87
C ALA A 157 1.79 18.18 -11.87
N GLU A 158 1.38 19.35 -11.40
CA GLU A 158 0.86 20.42 -12.25
C GLU A 158 1.90 20.88 -13.29
N LYS A 159 3.15 21.09 -12.85
CA LYS A 159 4.24 21.47 -13.77
C LYS A 159 4.47 20.41 -14.85
N LYS A 160 4.45 19.13 -14.48
CA LYS A 160 4.57 18.01 -15.44
C LYS A 160 3.41 18.02 -16.44
N ASN A 161 2.18 18.15 -15.98
CA ASN A 161 1.01 18.20 -16.85
C ASN A 161 1.08 19.37 -17.82
N ARG A 162 1.44 20.56 -17.35
CA ARG A 162 1.61 21.76 -18.20
C ARG A 162 2.68 21.58 -19.27
N VAL A 163 3.79 20.93 -18.92
CA VAL A 163 4.87 20.63 -19.87
C VAL A 163 4.41 19.62 -20.92
N ILE A 164 3.70 18.56 -20.49
CA ILE A 164 3.14 17.55 -21.40
C ILE A 164 2.11 18.18 -22.34
N GLU A 165 1.18 18.96 -21.81
CA GLU A 165 0.17 19.66 -22.64
C GLU A 165 0.81 20.57 -23.66
N LYS A 166 1.81 21.35 -23.26
CA LYS A 166 2.57 22.19 -24.19
C LYS A 166 3.22 21.34 -25.28
N TRP A 167 3.89 20.25 -24.91
CA TRP A 167 4.54 19.36 -25.85
C TRP A 167 3.55 18.73 -26.83
N ILE A 168 2.38 18.27 -26.32
CA ILE A 168 1.31 17.72 -27.15
C ILE A 168 0.84 18.76 -28.16
N ASN A 169 0.57 19.99 -27.71
CA ASN A 169 0.09 21.07 -28.58
C ASN A 169 1.13 21.45 -29.64
N ASP A 170 2.43 21.54 -29.27
CA ASP A 170 3.52 21.83 -30.19
C ASP A 170 3.69 20.71 -31.23
N LYS A 171 3.55 19.46 -30.83
CA LYS A 171 3.60 18.30 -31.74
C LYS A 171 2.37 18.20 -32.64
N ALA A 172 1.19 18.40 -32.11
CA ALA A 172 -0.05 18.42 -32.87
C ALA A 172 -0.05 19.53 -33.95
N ALA A 173 0.56 20.68 -33.61
CA ALA A 173 0.71 21.77 -34.57
C ALA A 173 1.59 21.42 -35.79
N GLN A 174 2.51 20.48 -35.64
CA GLN A 174 3.49 20.05 -36.66
C GLN A 174 3.13 18.72 -37.32
N THR A 175 2.09 18.04 -36.84
CA THR A 175 1.70 16.71 -37.30
C THR A 175 0.39 16.80 -38.07
N TYR A 176 0.30 16.10 -39.21
CA TYR A 176 -0.96 15.94 -39.90
C TYR A 176 -1.85 14.98 -39.12
N ILE A 177 -2.99 15.47 -38.67
CA ILE A 177 -3.99 14.69 -37.92
C ILE A 177 -5.27 14.69 -38.73
N ARG A 178 -5.80 13.49 -39.01
CA ARG A 178 -7.09 13.30 -39.64
C ARG A 178 -8.00 12.52 -38.70
N ILE A 179 -9.12 13.10 -38.34
CA ILE A 179 -10.18 12.44 -37.59
C ILE A 179 -11.20 11.92 -38.57
N ASP A 180 -11.51 10.63 -38.49
CA ASP A 180 -12.59 10.03 -39.29
C ASP A 180 -13.94 10.64 -38.91
N ASP A 181 -14.83 10.79 -39.91
CA ASP A 181 -16.16 11.41 -39.74
C ASP A 181 -16.99 10.73 -38.64
N ALA A 182 -16.82 9.42 -38.47
CA ALA A 182 -17.51 8.64 -37.43
C ALA A 182 -17.13 9.06 -35.97
N PHE A 183 -16.02 9.79 -35.79
CA PHE A 183 -15.51 10.18 -34.47
C PHE A 183 -15.47 11.69 -34.25
N LYS A 184 -15.97 12.50 -35.22
CA LYS A 184 -15.93 13.98 -35.10
C LYS A 184 -16.72 14.52 -33.91
N ASP A 185 -17.79 13.83 -33.52
CA ASP A 185 -18.66 14.21 -32.39
C ASP A 185 -18.15 13.70 -31.04
N CYS A 186 -17.03 13.00 -31.01
CA CYS A 186 -16.46 12.51 -29.76
C CYS A 186 -15.83 13.66 -28.95
N PRO A 187 -16.02 13.73 -27.63
CA PRO A 187 -15.38 14.71 -26.78
C PRO A 187 -13.90 14.36 -26.59
N PHE A 188 -13.04 14.84 -27.46
CA PHE A 188 -11.59 14.70 -27.29
C PHE A 188 -11.07 15.66 -26.21
N ALA A 189 -10.11 15.21 -25.40
CA ALA A 189 -9.44 16.03 -24.40
C ALA A 189 -8.68 17.22 -25.05
N HIS A 190 -8.25 17.08 -26.31
CA HIS A 190 -7.58 18.11 -27.08
C HIS A 190 -8.33 18.32 -28.41
N ARG A 191 -8.40 19.57 -28.87
CA ARG A 191 -8.89 19.85 -30.22
C ARG A 191 -7.79 19.54 -31.23
N TRP A 192 -7.94 18.44 -31.95
CA TRP A 192 -6.99 17.97 -32.95
C TRP A 192 -7.26 18.56 -34.36
N ASP A 193 -8.47 19.05 -34.59
CA ASP A 193 -8.90 19.65 -35.82
C ASP A 193 -8.37 21.09 -35.89
N LYS A 194 -7.45 21.31 -36.82
CA LYS A 194 -7.19 22.67 -37.29
C LYS A 194 -8.26 23.01 -38.35
N ASN A 195 -9.08 24.02 -38.08
CA ASN A 195 -9.82 24.73 -39.12
C ASN A 195 -8.86 25.22 -40.22
#